data_c67905144c6ce50af26782b331fb6a5d
#
_entry.id   c67905144c6ce50af26782b331fb6a5d
#
_cell.length_a   1.000
_cell.length_b   1.000
_cell.length_c   1.000
_cell.angle_alpha   90.00
_cell.angle_beta   90.00
_cell.angle_gamma   90.00
#
_symmetry.space_group_name_H-M   'P 1'
#
loop_
_entity.id
_entity.type
_entity.pdbx_description
1 polymer ?
#
loop_
_entity_poly.entity_id
_entity_poly.type
_entity_poly.pdbx_seq_one_letter_code
_entity_poly.pdbx_strand_id
1 'polypeptide(L)'
;MKLDNGMASKTKRLRGWCFVIVAAAATNGFTTALPAAPVDAQAIADHFTSIKSMSGDFVQSGPKAERTSGRFFLQRPGKIRFNYAGQWGISVIADGKSVVVYNKKLRTSRLYSLSKTPLKLLLDNKVDLSGSRLKSIREEGDLIIIKLSDKSSFGNSNISMMFDRKNLDLRKWSLIDEKGLTTTVTIFNVKQGVRVAEGTFTIDYAANRENNTSTKSR
;
A
#
# COMPACT_ATOMS: atom_id res chain seq x y z
N MET A 1 88.81 -22.15 28.09
CA MET A 1 89.51 -23.38 28.51
C MET A 1 88.74 -24.56 27.93
N LYS A 2 89.40 -25.15 26.91
CA LYS A 2 89.36 -26.58 26.56
C LYS A 2 88.03 -27.22 26.28
N LEU A 3 87.77 -27.56 24.98
CA LEU A 3 88.12 -28.84 24.35
C LEU A 3 87.13 -29.92 24.70
N ASP A 4 86.63 -30.79 23.94
CA ASP A 4 86.98 -31.32 22.62
C ASP A 4 85.91 -32.37 22.25
N ASN A 5 85.73 -32.58 20.98
CA ASN A 5 85.63 -33.87 20.28
C ASN A 5 84.58 -34.91 20.58
N GLY A 6 84.00 -35.35 19.49
CA GLY A 6 83.84 -36.77 19.23
C GLY A 6 82.59 -37.10 18.41
N MET A 7 82.63 -36.98 17.13
CA MET A 7 82.74 -38.04 16.10
C MET A 7 81.97 -39.35 16.42
N ALA A 8 80.98 -39.69 15.66
CA ALA A 8 80.83 -40.84 14.79
C ALA A 8 79.39 -41.23 14.43
N SER A 9 79.17 -41.11 13.17
CA SER A 9 78.54 -42.08 12.26
C SER A 9 77.69 -43.21 12.84
N LYS A 10 76.47 -43.31 12.44
CA LYS A 10 75.88 -44.54 11.88
C LYS A 10 74.57 -44.27 11.08
N THR A 11 74.69 -44.52 9.84
CA THR A 11 73.63 -44.73 8.85
C THR A 11 72.71 -45.86 9.35
N LYS A 12 71.36 -45.59 9.32
CA LYS A 12 70.35 -46.64 9.10
C LYS A 12 69.26 -46.11 8.22
N ARG A 13 69.16 -46.69 7.07
CA ARG A 13 68.00 -46.62 6.14
C ARG A 13 66.77 -47.20 6.84
N LEU A 14 65.65 -46.53 6.71
CA LEU A 14 64.32 -47.19 6.66
C LEU A 14 63.32 -46.24 6.02
N ARG A 15 62.93 -46.67 4.83
CA ARG A 15 61.57 -46.87 4.31
C ARG A 15 60.57 -45.73 4.48
N GLY A 16 60.27 -45.25 3.32
CA GLY A 16 59.24 -44.30 3.00
C GLY A 16 57.84 -44.56 3.62
N TRP A 17 57.21 -43.50 4.03
CA TRP A 17 55.78 -43.41 4.11
C TRP A 17 55.39 -42.13 3.41
N CYS A 18 54.76 -42.35 2.25
CA CYS A 18 54.07 -41.31 1.51
C CYS A 18 52.88 -40.84 2.37
N PHE A 19 52.97 -39.67 2.96
CA PHE A 19 51.80 -38.97 3.46
C PHE A 19 51.14 -38.28 2.27
N VAL A 20 50.03 -38.86 1.79
CA VAL A 20 49.13 -38.20 0.86
C VAL A 20 48.39 -37.13 1.67
N ILE A 21 48.80 -35.87 1.52
CA ILE A 21 48.02 -34.73 2.03
C ILE A 21 46.86 -34.55 1.07
N VAL A 22 45.65 -35.04 1.45
CA VAL A 22 44.41 -34.69 0.79
C VAL A 22 44.10 -33.26 1.21
N ALA A 23 44.40 -32.31 0.33
CA ALA A 23 43.95 -30.95 0.45
C ALA A 23 42.44 -30.93 0.18
N ALA A 24 41.62 -30.90 1.23
CA ALA A 24 40.19 -30.64 1.11
C ALA A 24 39.99 -29.17 0.69
N ALA A 25 39.79 -28.94 -0.60
CA ALA A 25 39.38 -27.64 -1.09
C ALA A 25 37.95 -27.37 -0.61
N ALA A 26 37.81 -26.58 0.46
CA ALA A 26 36.53 -26.04 0.87
C ALA A 26 36.07 -25.04 -0.20
N THR A 27 35.25 -25.46 -1.12
CA THR A 27 34.53 -24.57 -2.05
C THR A 27 33.47 -23.80 -1.27
N ASN A 28 33.83 -22.60 -0.81
CA ASN A 28 32.85 -21.62 -0.35
C ASN A 28 31.97 -21.26 -1.55
N GLY A 29 30.80 -21.91 -1.62
CA GLY A 29 29.78 -21.56 -2.58
C GLY A 29 29.24 -20.15 -2.24
N PHE A 30 29.77 -19.14 -2.92
CA PHE A 30 29.12 -17.84 -2.94
C PHE A 30 27.76 -18.02 -3.63
N THR A 31 26.70 -18.13 -2.84
CA THR A 31 25.34 -17.96 -3.35
C THR A 31 25.20 -16.49 -3.72
N THR A 32 25.42 -16.16 -4.98
CA THR A 32 25.05 -14.86 -5.53
C THR A 32 23.54 -14.77 -5.47
N ALA A 33 23.01 -14.00 -4.51
CA ALA A 33 21.62 -13.62 -4.53
C ALA A 33 21.36 -12.86 -5.84
N LEU A 34 20.53 -13.43 -6.72
CA LEU A 34 20.08 -12.74 -7.91
C LEU A 34 19.40 -11.43 -7.48
N PRO A 35 19.75 -10.29 -8.10
CA PRO A 35 19.03 -9.04 -7.83
C PRO A 35 17.54 -9.27 -8.10
N ALA A 36 16.71 -8.91 -7.13
CA ALA A 36 15.27 -8.97 -7.32
C ALA A 36 14.88 -8.14 -8.55
N ALA A 37 14.09 -8.70 -9.45
CA ALA A 37 13.61 -7.97 -10.61
C ALA A 37 12.95 -6.67 -10.17
N PRO A 38 13.13 -5.55 -10.90
CA PRO A 38 12.50 -4.28 -10.55
C PRO A 38 10.99 -4.45 -10.49
N VAL A 39 10.37 -3.87 -9.47
CA VAL A 39 8.93 -3.93 -9.27
C VAL A 39 8.24 -3.21 -10.42
N ASP A 40 7.42 -3.93 -11.17
CA ASP A 40 6.59 -3.36 -12.22
C ASP A 40 5.34 -2.69 -11.61
N ALA A 41 5.36 -1.36 -11.58
CA ALA A 41 4.24 -0.57 -11.08
C ALA A 41 2.95 -0.82 -11.88
N GLN A 42 3.06 -1.04 -13.19
CA GLN A 42 1.88 -1.25 -14.02
C GLN A 42 1.24 -2.61 -13.69
N ALA A 43 2.02 -3.65 -13.46
CA ALA A 43 1.49 -4.94 -13.01
C ALA A 43 0.72 -4.84 -11.69
N ILE A 44 1.20 -4.02 -10.74
CA ILE A 44 0.49 -3.76 -9.48
C ILE A 44 -0.81 -3.00 -9.74
N ALA A 45 -0.78 -1.98 -10.60
CA ALA A 45 -1.98 -1.22 -10.94
C ALA A 45 -3.02 -2.09 -11.65
N ASP A 46 -2.58 -2.95 -12.55
CA ASP A 46 -3.44 -3.87 -13.29
C ASP A 46 -4.08 -4.91 -12.34
N HIS A 47 -3.28 -5.49 -11.42
CA HIS A 47 -3.82 -6.36 -10.38
C HIS A 47 -4.86 -5.63 -9.54
N PHE A 48 -4.54 -4.45 -9.01
CA PHE A 48 -5.45 -3.67 -8.18
C PHE A 48 -6.75 -3.31 -8.89
N THR A 49 -6.70 -2.96 -10.18
CA THR A 49 -7.89 -2.60 -10.97
C THR A 49 -8.66 -3.81 -11.50
N SER A 50 -8.04 -4.99 -11.52
CA SER A 50 -8.74 -6.25 -11.84
C SER A 50 -9.78 -6.61 -10.78
N ILE A 51 -9.58 -6.19 -9.53
CA ILE A 51 -10.51 -6.41 -8.41
C ILE A 51 -11.75 -5.54 -8.60
N LYS A 52 -12.86 -6.13 -9.07
CA LYS A 52 -14.09 -5.40 -9.39
C LYS A 52 -14.92 -5.02 -8.19
N SER A 53 -14.89 -5.83 -7.13
CA SER A 53 -15.59 -5.55 -5.88
C SER A 53 -14.80 -6.05 -4.69
N MET A 54 -14.89 -5.34 -3.58
CA MET A 54 -14.34 -5.76 -2.30
C MET A 54 -15.11 -5.16 -1.13
N SER A 55 -15.00 -5.79 0.02
CA SER A 55 -15.47 -5.26 1.31
C SER A 55 -14.46 -5.60 2.40
N GLY A 56 -14.51 -4.87 3.49
CA GLY A 56 -13.62 -5.11 4.63
C GLY A 56 -13.82 -4.09 5.72
N ASP A 57 -12.89 -4.07 6.63
CA ASP A 57 -12.82 -3.11 7.70
C ASP A 57 -11.73 -2.08 7.42
N PHE A 58 -11.83 -0.90 8.01
CA PHE A 58 -10.82 0.14 7.88
C PHE A 58 -10.58 0.88 9.19
N VAL A 59 -9.39 1.42 9.30
CA VAL A 59 -9.02 2.45 10.28
C VAL A 59 -8.50 3.64 9.50
N GLN A 60 -9.05 4.82 9.79
CA GLN A 60 -8.58 6.10 9.27
C GLN A 60 -7.92 6.88 10.38
N SER A 61 -6.73 7.41 10.09
CA SER A 61 -6.03 8.38 10.93
C SER A 61 -6.02 9.72 10.21
N GLY A 62 -6.49 10.74 10.87
CA GLY A 62 -6.51 12.10 10.33
C GLY A 62 -5.29 12.91 10.73
N PRO A 63 -5.24 14.20 10.30
CA PRO A 63 -4.07 15.07 10.47
C PRO A 63 -3.68 15.36 11.92
N LYS A 64 -4.63 15.29 12.84
CA LYS A 64 -4.43 15.51 14.28
C LYS A 64 -4.28 14.19 15.05
N ALA A 65 -3.86 13.13 14.38
CA ALA A 65 -3.76 11.77 14.91
C ALA A 65 -5.08 11.19 15.44
N GLU A 66 -6.23 11.82 15.13
CA GLU A 66 -7.54 11.26 15.43
C GLU A 66 -7.73 9.94 14.65
N ARG A 67 -8.31 8.95 15.30
CA ARG A 67 -8.55 7.64 14.71
C ARG A 67 -10.03 7.32 14.70
N THR A 68 -10.49 6.90 13.54
CA THR A 68 -11.84 6.39 13.32
C THR A 68 -11.75 5.06 12.59
N SER A 69 -12.76 4.22 12.76
CA SER A 69 -12.82 2.91 12.11
C SER A 69 -14.19 2.69 11.51
N GLY A 70 -14.33 1.62 10.75
CA GLY A 70 -15.62 1.25 10.17
C GLY A 70 -15.49 0.13 9.15
N ARG A 71 -16.54 -0.02 8.35
CA ARG A 71 -16.61 -0.99 7.26
C ARG A 71 -16.71 -0.26 5.92
N PHE A 72 -16.08 -0.85 4.90
CA PHE A 72 -16.17 -0.32 3.55
C PHE A 72 -16.68 -1.36 2.56
N PHE A 73 -17.26 -0.85 1.49
CA PHE A 73 -17.66 -1.59 0.29
C PHE A 73 -17.15 -0.82 -0.91
N LEU A 74 -16.55 -1.52 -1.86
CA LEU A 74 -16.06 -0.96 -3.13
C LEU A 74 -16.61 -1.77 -4.29
N GLN A 75 -17.03 -1.08 -5.34
CA GLN A 75 -17.40 -1.69 -6.61
C GLN A 75 -16.96 -0.77 -7.75
N ARG A 76 -16.08 -1.27 -8.60
CA ARG A 76 -15.62 -0.52 -9.76
C ARG A 76 -16.63 -0.54 -10.90
N PRO A 77 -16.69 0.54 -11.68
CA PRO A 77 -15.98 1.81 -11.53
C PRO A 77 -16.66 2.77 -10.54
N GLY A 78 -15.85 3.55 -9.86
CA GLY A 78 -16.31 4.78 -9.20
C GLY A 78 -17.11 4.65 -7.92
N LYS A 79 -17.45 3.44 -7.46
CA LYS A 79 -18.36 3.24 -6.33
C LYS A 79 -17.61 2.80 -5.09
N ILE A 80 -17.80 3.53 -4.00
CA ILE A 80 -17.31 3.16 -2.67
C ILE A 80 -18.26 3.67 -1.60
N ARG A 81 -18.33 2.94 -0.50
CA ARG A 81 -19.01 3.37 0.71
C ARG A 81 -18.15 3.07 1.92
N PHE A 82 -17.96 4.07 2.76
CA PHE A 82 -17.40 3.95 4.09
C PHE A 82 -18.50 4.22 5.12
N ASN A 83 -18.74 3.27 6.01
CA ASN A 83 -19.61 3.42 7.16
C ASN A 83 -18.72 3.51 8.39
N TYR A 84 -18.60 4.71 8.96
CA TYR A 84 -17.79 4.93 10.15
C TYR A 84 -18.52 4.44 11.39
N ALA A 85 -17.78 3.77 12.27
CA ALA A 85 -18.26 3.39 13.58
C ALA A 85 -18.44 4.63 14.48
N GLY A 86 -19.28 4.51 15.51
CA GLY A 86 -19.52 5.57 16.50
C GLY A 86 -20.85 6.28 16.34
N GLN A 87 -21.13 7.12 17.30
CA GLN A 87 -22.45 7.75 17.51
C GLN A 87 -22.83 8.83 16.48
N TRP A 88 -21.87 9.28 15.64
CA TRP A 88 -22.14 10.37 14.70
C TRP A 88 -22.84 9.90 13.42
N GLY A 89 -22.79 8.60 13.13
CA GLY A 89 -23.39 8.04 11.91
C GLY A 89 -22.80 8.65 10.64
N ILE A 90 -21.47 8.83 10.61
CA ILE A 90 -20.79 9.36 9.43
C ILE A 90 -20.73 8.28 8.36
N SER A 91 -21.00 8.67 7.12
CA SER A 91 -20.73 7.83 5.95
C SER A 91 -20.18 8.67 4.79
N VAL A 92 -19.32 8.03 3.99
CA VAL A 92 -18.85 8.57 2.72
C VAL A 92 -19.32 7.64 1.62
N ILE A 93 -20.03 8.16 0.64
CA ILE A 93 -20.61 7.36 -0.44
C ILE A 93 -20.20 7.99 -1.78
N ALA A 94 -19.62 7.19 -2.67
CA ALA A 94 -19.44 7.54 -4.07
C ALA A 94 -20.29 6.61 -4.94
N ASP A 95 -20.99 7.19 -5.93
CA ASP A 95 -21.91 6.48 -6.83
C ASP A 95 -21.39 6.31 -8.26
N GLY A 96 -20.16 6.77 -8.51
CA GLY A 96 -19.52 6.81 -9.83
C GLY A 96 -19.46 8.22 -10.44
N LYS A 97 -20.26 9.15 -9.96
CA LYS A 97 -20.31 10.56 -10.42
C LYS A 97 -19.95 11.53 -9.31
N SER A 98 -20.51 11.31 -8.16
CA SER A 98 -20.43 12.20 -6.99
C SER A 98 -19.91 11.45 -5.78
N VAL A 99 -19.39 12.22 -4.81
CA VAL A 99 -19.06 11.76 -3.46
C VAL A 99 -19.84 12.60 -2.48
N VAL A 100 -20.57 11.96 -1.57
CA VAL A 100 -21.23 12.62 -0.46
C VAL A 100 -20.59 12.21 0.87
N VAL A 101 -20.33 13.19 1.72
CA VAL A 101 -19.99 12.98 3.13
C VAL A 101 -21.24 13.32 3.93
N TYR A 102 -21.83 12.34 4.56
CA TYR A 102 -23.08 12.46 5.31
C TYR A 102 -22.82 12.29 6.81
N ASN A 103 -23.39 13.18 7.62
CA ASN A 103 -23.44 13.06 9.08
C ASN A 103 -24.89 12.93 9.52
N LYS A 104 -25.29 11.72 9.91
CA LYS A 104 -26.66 11.41 10.29
C LYS A 104 -27.13 12.17 11.52
N LYS A 105 -26.28 12.30 12.53
CA LYS A 105 -26.61 13.00 13.79
C LYS A 105 -26.88 14.48 13.57
N LEU A 106 -26.07 15.14 12.75
CA LEU A 106 -26.21 16.56 12.45
C LEU A 106 -27.19 16.81 11.28
N ARG A 107 -27.66 15.77 10.59
CA ARG A 107 -28.45 15.87 9.36
C ARG A 107 -27.79 16.78 8.32
N THR A 108 -26.46 16.73 8.23
CA THR A 108 -25.69 17.53 7.27
C THR A 108 -25.07 16.63 6.23
N SER A 109 -24.90 17.16 5.02
CA SER A 109 -24.21 16.49 3.94
C SER A 109 -23.40 17.48 3.13
N ARG A 110 -22.29 16.99 2.53
CA ARG A 110 -21.46 17.74 1.59
C ARG A 110 -21.28 16.89 0.35
N LEU A 111 -21.63 17.47 -0.80
CA LEU A 111 -21.55 16.80 -2.09
C LEU A 111 -20.37 17.35 -2.90
N TYR A 112 -19.60 16.45 -3.49
CA TYR A 112 -18.46 16.75 -4.33
C TYR A 112 -18.56 15.96 -5.64
N SER A 113 -18.00 16.49 -6.73
CA SER A 113 -17.81 15.69 -7.95
C SER A 113 -16.68 14.67 -7.70
N LEU A 114 -16.92 13.39 -7.99
CA LEU A 114 -15.90 12.35 -7.85
C LEU A 114 -14.65 12.66 -8.68
N SER A 115 -14.83 13.20 -9.90
CA SER A 115 -13.73 13.56 -10.80
C SER A 115 -12.80 14.64 -10.25
N LYS A 116 -13.26 15.38 -9.25
CA LYS A 116 -12.50 16.42 -8.57
C LYS A 116 -11.86 15.95 -7.27
N THR A 117 -12.05 14.69 -6.90
CA THR A 117 -11.51 14.12 -5.66
C THR A 117 -10.38 13.14 -5.94
N PRO A 118 -9.38 13.03 -5.05
CA PRO A 118 -8.32 12.02 -5.16
C PRO A 118 -8.84 10.57 -5.12
N LEU A 119 -10.04 10.35 -4.58
CA LEU A 119 -10.71 9.05 -4.56
C LEU A 119 -10.89 8.46 -5.97
N LYS A 120 -11.01 9.31 -7.00
CA LYS A 120 -11.11 8.86 -8.39
C LYS A 120 -9.98 7.89 -8.76
N LEU A 121 -8.73 8.19 -8.36
CA LEU A 121 -7.59 7.32 -8.65
C LEU A 121 -7.73 5.91 -8.05
N LEU A 122 -8.32 5.80 -6.86
CA LEU A 122 -8.57 4.50 -6.23
C LEU A 122 -9.72 3.73 -6.88
N LEU A 123 -10.65 4.42 -7.55
CA LEU A 123 -11.92 3.86 -8.01
C LEU A 123 -11.99 3.68 -9.51
N ASP A 124 -11.02 4.16 -10.29
CA ASP A 124 -10.99 3.98 -11.74
C ASP A 124 -10.81 2.52 -12.15
N ASN A 125 -11.28 2.18 -13.35
CA ASN A 125 -11.06 0.86 -13.95
C ASN A 125 -9.62 0.66 -14.43
N LYS A 126 -8.87 1.73 -14.63
CA LYS A 126 -7.46 1.74 -15.01
C LYS A 126 -6.74 2.81 -14.21
N VAL A 127 -5.65 2.43 -13.59
CA VAL A 127 -4.71 3.36 -12.98
C VAL A 127 -3.52 3.45 -13.93
N ASP A 128 -3.41 4.58 -14.61
CA ASP A 128 -2.26 4.84 -15.49
C ASP A 128 -1.09 5.34 -14.62
N LEU A 129 -0.07 4.50 -14.54
CA LEU A 129 1.18 4.81 -13.85
C LEU A 129 2.30 5.19 -14.82
N SER A 130 2.05 5.24 -16.14
CA SER A 130 2.99 5.59 -17.20
C SER A 130 3.08 7.08 -17.30
N GLY A 131 3.14 7.93 -16.57
CA GLY A 131 3.12 9.36 -16.85
C GLY A 131 3.66 10.28 -15.75
N SER A 132 3.42 11.54 -15.90
CA SER A 132 3.84 12.60 -14.97
C SER A 132 3.25 12.46 -13.55
N ARG A 133 2.26 11.58 -13.37
CA ARG A 133 1.64 11.33 -12.06
C ARG A 133 2.50 10.47 -11.15
N LEU A 134 3.22 9.50 -11.69
CA LEU A 134 4.11 8.63 -10.91
C LEU A 134 5.30 9.43 -10.40
N LYS A 135 5.47 9.49 -9.09
CA LYS A 135 6.60 10.17 -8.44
C LYS A 135 7.69 9.21 -8.01
N SER A 136 7.32 8.09 -7.44
CA SER A 136 8.27 7.06 -7.04
C SER A 136 7.59 5.73 -6.78
N ILE A 137 8.38 4.67 -6.95
CA ILE A 137 8.09 3.32 -6.49
C ILE A 137 9.24 2.91 -5.59
N ARG A 138 8.94 2.28 -4.48
CA ARG A 138 9.95 1.72 -3.61
C ARG A 138 9.42 0.52 -2.85
N GLU A 139 10.30 -0.39 -2.52
CA GLU A 139 10.04 -1.49 -1.62
C GLU A 139 10.51 -1.11 -0.21
N GLU A 140 9.70 -1.45 0.78
CA GLU A 140 10.00 -1.19 2.20
C GLU A 140 9.46 -2.36 3.03
N GLY A 141 10.34 -3.29 3.39
CA GLY A 141 9.96 -4.54 4.03
C GLY A 141 9.03 -5.38 3.15
N ASP A 142 7.86 -5.71 3.68
CA ASP A 142 6.83 -6.49 2.96
C ASP A 142 5.89 -5.61 2.11
N LEU A 143 6.17 -4.33 1.95
CA LEU A 143 5.33 -3.39 1.23
C LEU A 143 6.00 -2.85 -0.02
N ILE A 144 5.18 -2.63 -1.04
CA ILE A 144 5.52 -1.85 -2.22
C ILE A 144 4.76 -0.52 -2.10
N ILE A 145 5.49 0.57 -2.13
CA ILE A 145 4.94 1.93 -1.97
C ILE A 145 5.00 2.65 -3.31
N ILE A 146 3.84 3.01 -3.82
CA ILE A 146 3.69 3.81 -5.04
C ILE A 146 3.22 5.20 -4.65
N LYS A 147 4.00 6.23 -5.00
CA LYS A 147 3.63 7.63 -4.79
C LYS A 147 3.19 8.28 -6.10
N LEU A 148 2.01 8.87 -6.06
CA LEU A 148 1.41 9.58 -7.18
C LEU A 148 1.18 11.05 -6.80
N SER A 149 1.31 11.95 -7.77
CA SER A 149 0.79 13.32 -7.64
C SER A 149 -0.57 13.42 -8.32
N ASP A 150 -1.48 14.11 -7.69
CA ASP A 150 -2.78 14.45 -8.28
C ASP A 150 -2.97 15.96 -8.29
N LYS A 151 -3.31 16.48 -9.45
CA LYS A 151 -3.70 17.90 -9.64
C LYS A 151 -5.22 17.92 -9.74
N SER A 152 -5.90 17.74 -8.64
CA SER A 152 -7.36 17.84 -8.58
C SER A 152 -7.79 19.26 -8.22
N SER A 153 -9.10 19.50 -8.25
CA SER A 153 -9.65 20.78 -7.78
C SER A 153 -9.50 21.03 -6.27
N PHE A 154 -8.99 20.05 -5.54
CA PHE A 154 -8.59 20.20 -4.13
C PHE A 154 -7.11 20.56 -3.98
N GLY A 155 -6.49 21.09 -5.05
CA GLY A 155 -5.08 21.47 -5.07
C GLY A 155 -4.13 20.34 -5.45
N ASN A 156 -2.83 20.62 -5.30
CA ASN A 156 -1.79 19.63 -5.51
C ASN A 156 -1.76 18.66 -4.34
N SER A 157 -2.24 17.44 -4.53
CA SER A 157 -2.19 16.40 -3.52
C SER A 157 -1.23 15.28 -3.91
N ASN A 158 -0.64 14.66 -2.90
CA ASN A 158 0.18 13.47 -3.07
C ASN A 158 -0.56 12.27 -2.47
N ILE A 159 -0.64 11.21 -3.26
CA ILE A 159 -1.24 9.94 -2.84
C ILE A 159 -0.13 8.92 -2.73
N SER A 160 -0.05 8.24 -1.61
CA SER A 160 0.82 7.08 -1.42
C SER A 160 -0.05 5.85 -1.27
N MET A 161 0.12 4.87 -2.15
CA MET A 161 -0.56 3.57 -2.09
C MET A 161 0.45 2.52 -1.66
N MET A 162 0.09 1.70 -0.70
CA MET A 162 0.95 0.67 -0.12
C MET A 162 0.32 -0.69 -0.36
N PHE A 163 1.02 -1.52 -1.10
CA PHE A 163 0.57 -2.86 -1.49
C PHE A 163 1.41 -3.91 -0.77
N ASP A 164 0.79 -5.02 -0.46
CA ASP A 164 1.50 -6.20 0.02
C ASP A 164 2.37 -6.77 -1.10
N ARG A 165 3.64 -7.07 -0.80
CA ARG A 165 4.60 -7.56 -1.80
C ARG A 165 4.27 -8.97 -2.32
N LYS A 166 3.60 -9.81 -1.51
CA LYS A 166 3.36 -11.21 -1.85
C LYS A 166 2.18 -11.39 -2.80
N ASN A 167 1.10 -10.65 -2.56
CA ASN A 167 -0.16 -10.81 -3.28
C ASN A 167 -0.63 -9.54 -4.00
N LEU A 168 0.15 -8.46 -3.93
CA LEU A 168 -0.13 -7.15 -4.56
C LEU A 168 -1.44 -6.50 -4.10
N ASP A 169 -2.01 -6.95 -2.98
CA ASP A 169 -3.23 -6.38 -2.44
C ASP A 169 -2.96 -5.02 -1.79
N LEU A 170 -3.86 -4.07 -1.99
CA LEU A 170 -3.81 -2.78 -1.31
C LEU A 170 -4.01 -2.97 0.19
N ARG A 171 -3.07 -2.47 1.00
CA ARG A 171 -3.11 -2.52 2.46
C ARG A 171 -3.44 -1.15 3.07
N LYS A 172 -2.93 -0.10 2.45
CA LYS A 172 -3.01 1.25 3.01
C LYS A 172 -2.88 2.27 1.89
N TRP A 173 -3.52 3.42 2.07
CA TRP A 173 -3.18 4.61 1.30
C TRP A 173 -3.16 5.84 2.21
N SER A 174 -2.37 6.82 1.82
CA SER A 174 -2.30 8.12 2.47
C SER A 174 -2.52 9.22 1.44
N LEU A 175 -3.25 10.24 1.85
CA LEU A 175 -3.45 11.46 1.08
C LEU A 175 -2.79 12.61 1.85
N ILE A 176 -1.92 13.35 1.17
CA ILE A 176 -1.35 14.60 1.67
C ILE A 176 -1.94 15.71 0.82
N ASP A 177 -2.72 16.59 1.44
CA ASP A 177 -3.32 17.73 0.75
C ASP A 177 -2.32 18.88 0.52
N GLU A 178 -2.75 19.94 -0.15
CA GLU A 178 -1.92 21.12 -0.44
C GLU A 178 -1.42 21.87 0.81
N LYS A 179 -2.06 21.66 1.96
CA LYS A 179 -1.67 22.23 3.27
C LYS A 179 -0.71 21.32 4.03
N GLY A 180 -0.31 20.18 3.43
CA GLY A 180 0.53 19.17 4.09
C GLY A 180 -0.21 18.30 5.10
N LEU A 181 -1.55 18.40 5.18
CA LEU A 181 -2.34 17.60 6.10
C LEU A 181 -2.48 16.17 5.58
N THR A 182 -2.10 15.20 6.40
CA THR A 182 -2.08 13.79 6.04
C THR A 182 -3.30 13.06 6.58
N THR A 183 -4.02 12.37 5.69
CA THR A 183 -5.05 11.39 6.06
C THR A 183 -4.61 10.02 5.56
N THR A 184 -4.61 9.04 6.45
CA THR A 184 -4.21 7.66 6.13
C THR A 184 -5.37 6.71 6.39
N VAL A 185 -5.62 5.81 5.45
CA VAL A 185 -6.60 4.72 5.60
C VAL A 185 -5.87 3.39 5.49
N THR A 186 -6.00 2.56 6.50
CA THR A 186 -5.53 1.17 6.51
C THR A 186 -6.75 0.27 6.41
N ILE A 187 -6.69 -0.72 5.51
CA ILE A 187 -7.76 -1.70 5.32
C ILE A 187 -7.30 -3.10 5.75
N PHE A 188 -8.23 -3.88 6.27
CA PHE A 188 -7.99 -5.25 6.74
C PHE A 188 -9.28 -6.06 6.66
N ASN A 189 -9.19 -7.37 6.88
CA ASN A 189 -10.30 -8.31 6.72
C ASN A 189 -10.95 -8.20 5.33
N VAL A 190 -10.13 -7.94 4.30
CA VAL A 190 -10.61 -7.69 2.94
C VAL A 190 -11.11 -8.98 2.30
N LYS A 191 -12.31 -8.92 1.73
CA LYS A 191 -12.90 -9.96 0.88
C LYS A 191 -13.09 -9.37 -0.51
N GLN A 192 -12.55 -10.04 -1.51
CA GLN A 192 -12.66 -9.66 -2.92
C GLN A 192 -13.79 -10.43 -3.60
N GLY A 193 -14.27 -9.94 -4.74
CA GLY A 193 -15.31 -10.59 -5.52
C GLY A 193 -16.68 -10.66 -4.82
N VAL A 194 -16.90 -9.77 -3.84
CA VAL A 194 -18.14 -9.79 -3.05
C VAL A 194 -19.34 -9.28 -3.86
N ARG A 195 -20.51 -9.90 -3.65
CA ARG A 195 -21.76 -9.35 -4.13
C ARG A 195 -22.19 -8.23 -3.20
N VAL A 196 -22.30 -7.02 -3.73
CA VAL A 196 -22.75 -5.84 -2.98
C VAL A 196 -24.24 -5.67 -3.17
N ALA A 197 -24.97 -5.43 -2.07
CA ALA A 197 -26.42 -5.25 -2.11
C ALA A 197 -26.80 -4.02 -2.96
N GLU A 198 -27.92 -4.11 -3.64
CA GLU A 198 -28.51 -2.99 -4.37
C GLU A 198 -28.76 -1.80 -3.42
N GLY A 199 -28.57 -0.58 -3.92
CA GLY A 199 -28.73 0.62 -3.11
C GLY A 199 -27.55 0.96 -2.20
N THR A 200 -26.55 0.08 -2.05
CA THR A 200 -25.37 0.37 -1.19
C THR A 200 -24.69 1.69 -1.53
N PHE A 201 -24.64 2.05 -2.80
CA PHE A 201 -23.94 3.25 -3.29
C PHE A 201 -24.91 4.38 -3.71
N THR A 202 -26.16 4.29 -3.32
CA THR A 202 -27.16 5.31 -3.68
C THR A 202 -26.94 6.58 -2.89
N ILE A 203 -26.90 7.72 -3.60
CA ILE A 203 -26.86 9.06 -3.03
C ILE A 203 -28.25 9.66 -3.18
N ASP A 204 -28.85 10.10 -2.06
CA ASP A 204 -30.07 10.88 -2.08
C ASP A 204 -29.75 12.34 -2.42
N TYR A 205 -29.87 12.68 -3.70
CA TYR A 205 -29.57 14.02 -4.19
C TYR A 205 -30.60 15.06 -3.78
N ALA A 206 -31.86 14.67 -3.52
CA ALA A 206 -32.92 15.57 -3.07
C ALA A 206 -32.66 16.05 -1.63
N ALA A 207 -32.46 15.11 -0.72
CA ALA A 207 -32.08 15.42 0.67
C ALA A 207 -30.78 16.22 0.77
N ASN A 208 -29.80 15.98 -0.11
CA ASN A 208 -28.55 16.74 -0.14
C ASN A 208 -28.74 18.20 -0.56
N ARG A 209 -29.71 18.51 -1.44
CA ARG A 209 -30.05 19.89 -1.83
C ARG A 209 -30.66 20.65 -0.67
N GLU A 210 -31.60 20.07 0.03
CA GLU A 210 -32.28 20.68 1.20
C GLU A 210 -31.30 20.97 2.33
N ASN A 211 -30.41 20.04 2.66
CA ASN A 211 -29.40 20.19 3.69
C ASN A 211 -28.37 21.32 3.38
N ASN A 212 -28.05 21.53 2.10
CA ASN A 212 -27.14 22.61 1.69
C ASN A 212 -27.81 23.99 1.71
N THR A 213 -29.11 24.06 1.50
CA THR A 213 -29.87 25.33 1.52
C THR A 213 -30.06 25.82 2.96
N SER A 214 -30.32 24.93 3.90
CA SER A 214 -30.47 25.26 5.33
C SER A 214 -29.19 25.73 6.02
N THR A 215 -28.02 25.36 5.49
CA THR A 215 -26.72 25.80 6.05
C THR A 215 -26.31 27.20 5.57
N LYS A 216 -26.90 27.71 4.48
CA LYS A 216 -26.64 29.04 3.93
C LYS A 216 -27.47 30.17 4.56
N SER A 217 -28.50 29.80 5.33
CA SER A 217 -29.45 30.73 5.95
C SER A 217 -29.24 30.93 7.49
N ARG A 218 -28.06 30.54 7.99
CA ARG A 218 -27.67 30.79 9.40
C ARG A 218 -26.37 31.58 9.49
#